data_8cb9b70cdf0132ec2e901bc8838d70c7
#
_entry.id   8cb9b70cdf0132ec2e901bc8838d70c7
#
_cell.length_a   1.000
_cell.length_b   1.000
_cell.length_c   1.000
_cell.angle_alpha   90.00
_cell.angle_beta   90.00
_cell.angle_gamma   90.00
#
_symmetry.space_group_name_H-M   'P 1'
#
loop_
_entity.id
_entity.type
_entity.pdbx_description
1 polymer ?
#
loop_
_entity_poly.entity_id
_entity_poly.type
_entity_poly.pdbx_seq_one_letter_code
_entity_poly.pdbx_strand_id
1 'polypeptide(L)'
;MSKKPIIGGIILAAIVGVVFIGAQINPDNPENTNVVFHVTLADPALYDENGFYVDYFSLEEGWYEFRFVPNGDSPNKLSIELWAIGAGKEKWRHFSEDFELRGNLVEDGLSSWYVWDYLGEKRISFDESYTMEIVINPNRNYDGLTECFRWCYPVSIDLIKLD
;
A
#
# COMPACT_ATOMS: atom_id res chain seq x y z
N MET A 1 -51.42 -15.53 -11.75
CA MET A 1 -49.96 -15.74 -11.56
C MET A 1 -49.42 -14.68 -10.65
N SER A 2 -48.76 -15.05 -9.53
CA SER A 2 -48.22 -14.12 -8.57
C SER A 2 -46.97 -13.43 -9.14
N LYS A 3 -46.93 -12.08 -9.16
CA LYS A 3 -45.77 -11.29 -9.65
C LYS A 3 -44.59 -11.27 -8.65
N LYS A 4 -44.79 -11.81 -7.43
CA LYS A 4 -43.79 -11.81 -6.36
C LYS A 4 -42.47 -12.51 -6.69
N PRO A 5 -42.42 -13.70 -7.36
CA PRO A 5 -41.16 -14.34 -7.68
C PRO A 5 -40.35 -13.58 -8.78
N ILE A 6 -41.04 -12.85 -9.66
CA ILE A 6 -40.39 -12.07 -10.72
C ILE A 6 -39.67 -10.87 -10.11
N ILE A 7 -40.30 -10.17 -9.15
CA ILE A 7 -39.70 -9.02 -8.46
C ILE A 7 -38.47 -9.47 -7.65
N GLY A 8 -38.54 -10.60 -6.95
CA GLY A 8 -37.41 -11.17 -6.20
C GLY A 8 -36.22 -11.51 -7.12
N GLY A 9 -36.50 -12.06 -8.30
CA GLY A 9 -35.45 -12.36 -9.30
C GLY A 9 -34.76 -11.11 -9.87
N ILE A 10 -35.51 -10.03 -10.10
CA ILE A 10 -34.96 -8.75 -10.58
C ILE A 10 -34.07 -8.12 -9.51
N ILE A 11 -34.51 -8.12 -8.26
CA ILE A 11 -33.71 -7.58 -7.14
C ILE A 11 -32.41 -8.38 -6.96
N LEU A 12 -32.49 -9.70 -7.01
CA LEU A 12 -31.29 -10.56 -6.90
C LEU A 12 -30.32 -10.32 -8.05
N ALA A 13 -30.82 -10.20 -9.29
CA ALA A 13 -29.98 -9.90 -10.45
C ALA A 13 -29.33 -8.51 -10.35
N ALA A 14 -30.04 -7.52 -9.81
CA ALA A 14 -29.50 -6.19 -9.59
C ALA A 14 -28.39 -6.21 -8.52
N ILE A 15 -28.58 -6.91 -7.41
CA ILE A 15 -27.57 -7.06 -6.35
C ILE A 15 -26.34 -7.78 -6.89
N VAL A 16 -26.50 -8.87 -7.63
CA VAL A 16 -25.39 -9.61 -8.25
C VAL A 16 -24.67 -8.70 -9.26
N GLY A 17 -25.40 -7.92 -10.07
CA GLY A 17 -24.82 -6.96 -11.00
C GLY A 17 -23.97 -5.90 -10.30
N VAL A 18 -24.46 -5.31 -9.20
CA VAL A 18 -23.72 -4.31 -8.43
C VAL A 18 -22.46 -4.91 -7.79
N VAL A 19 -22.52 -6.15 -7.28
CA VAL A 19 -21.35 -6.83 -6.70
C VAL A 19 -20.30 -7.12 -7.78
N PHE A 20 -20.72 -7.59 -8.97
CA PHE A 20 -19.80 -7.83 -10.08
C PHE A 20 -19.17 -6.54 -10.63
N ILE A 21 -19.95 -5.47 -10.79
CA ILE A 21 -19.43 -4.17 -11.23
C ILE A 21 -18.52 -3.58 -10.14
N GLY A 22 -18.92 -3.66 -8.86
CA GLY A 22 -18.10 -3.19 -7.73
C GLY A 22 -16.78 -3.93 -7.60
N ALA A 23 -16.75 -5.24 -7.89
CA ALA A 23 -15.51 -6.02 -7.89
C ALA A 23 -14.58 -5.66 -9.08
N GLN A 24 -15.14 -5.14 -10.17
CA GLN A 24 -14.35 -4.67 -11.33
C GLN A 24 -13.88 -3.21 -11.21
N ILE A 25 -14.55 -2.41 -10.38
CA ILE A 25 -14.18 -1.03 -10.06
C ILE A 25 -13.41 -1.02 -8.71
N ASN A 26 -12.76 -2.12 -8.35
CA ASN A 26 -11.88 -2.10 -7.19
C ASN A 26 -10.72 -1.14 -7.48
N PRO A 27 -10.62 0.01 -6.76
CA PRO A 27 -9.51 0.94 -6.96
C PRO A 27 -8.15 0.30 -6.66
N ASP A 28 -8.14 -0.79 -5.90
CA ASP A 28 -6.95 -1.57 -5.57
C ASP A 28 -6.66 -2.70 -6.57
N ASN A 29 -7.38 -2.76 -7.71
CA ASN A 29 -7.05 -3.73 -8.74
C ASN A 29 -5.78 -3.27 -9.50
N PRO A 30 -4.63 -3.97 -9.34
CA PRO A 30 -3.37 -3.59 -9.98
C PRO A 30 -3.44 -3.57 -11.52
N GLU A 31 -4.43 -4.23 -12.14
CA GLU A 31 -4.66 -4.18 -13.59
C GLU A 31 -5.16 -2.81 -14.09
N ASN A 32 -5.70 -1.97 -13.20
CA ASN A 32 -6.23 -0.64 -13.55
C ASN A 32 -5.30 0.52 -13.18
N THR A 33 -4.12 0.23 -12.65
CA THR A 33 -3.16 1.23 -12.20
C THR A 33 -1.77 0.88 -12.71
N ASN A 34 -0.94 1.89 -13.00
CA ASN A 34 0.46 1.71 -13.38
C ASN A 34 1.33 1.30 -12.15
N VAL A 35 0.83 0.34 -11.35
CA VAL A 35 1.53 -0.16 -10.17
C VAL A 35 2.72 -0.99 -10.59
N VAL A 36 3.91 -0.58 -10.21
CA VAL A 36 5.17 -1.29 -10.48
C VAL A 36 5.64 -2.11 -9.29
N PHE A 37 5.15 -1.79 -8.10
CA PHE A 37 5.43 -2.52 -6.88
C PHE A 37 4.21 -2.46 -5.96
N HIS A 38 3.89 -3.57 -5.30
CA HIS A 38 2.81 -3.67 -4.31
C HIS A 38 3.21 -4.62 -3.18
N VAL A 39 2.94 -4.21 -1.94
CA VAL A 39 3.01 -5.08 -0.77
C VAL A 39 1.97 -4.71 0.27
N THR A 40 1.40 -5.73 0.92
CA THR A 40 0.62 -5.55 2.15
C THR A 40 1.39 -6.13 3.32
N LEU A 41 1.89 -5.24 4.18
CA LEU A 41 2.73 -5.59 5.33
C LEU A 41 1.89 -6.09 6.51
N ALA A 42 1.15 -7.19 6.32
CA ALA A 42 0.27 -7.76 7.35
C ALA A 42 0.80 -9.06 7.96
N ASP A 43 1.69 -9.77 7.25
CA ASP A 43 2.22 -11.07 7.66
C ASP A 43 3.63 -10.92 8.24
N PRO A 44 3.87 -11.37 9.50
CA PRO A 44 5.20 -11.39 10.09
C PRO A 44 6.24 -12.20 9.30
N ALA A 45 5.80 -13.17 8.49
CA ALA A 45 6.70 -13.98 7.66
C ALA A 45 7.35 -13.21 6.50
N LEU A 46 6.85 -12.01 6.19
CA LEU A 46 7.41 -11.13 5.17
C LEU A 46 8.70 -10.43 5.60
N TYR A 47 9.00 -10.44 6.89
CA TYR A 47 10.13 -9.70 7.43
C TYR A 47 11.33 -10.61 7.67
N ASP A 48 12.52 -10.06 7.48
CA ASP A 48 13.77 -10.72 7.84
C ASP A 48 13.98 -10.77 9.37
N GLU A 49 15.09 -11.37 9.80
CA GLU A 49 15.47 -11.49 11.23
C GLU A 49 15.66 -10.14 11.95
N ASN A 50 15.89 -9.06 11.20
CA ASN A 50 16.05 -7.71 11.70
C ASN A 50 14.73 -6.92 11.69
N GLY A 51 13.65 -7.52 11.15
CA GLY A 51 12.35 -6.90 11.05
C GLY A 51 12.18 -5.98 9.84
N PHE A 52 13.01 -6.10 8.81
CA PHE A 52 12.90 -5.40 7.55
C PHE A 52 12.15 -6.26 6.52
N TYR A 53 11.32 -5.59 5.73
CA TYR A 53 10.83 -6.17 4.48
C TYR A 53 11.80 -5.80 3.36
N VAL A 54 12.21 -6.79 2.58
CA VAL A 54 13.12 -6.61 1.44
C VAL A 54 12.56 -7.31 0.23
N ASP A 55 12.48 -6.61 -0.91
CA ASP A 55 12.05 -7.16 -2.18
C ASP A 55 12.76 -6.49 -3.35
N TYR A 56 12.61 -7.08 -4.55
CA TYR A 56 13.28 -6.63 -5.77
C TYR A 56 12.26 -6.49 -6.89
N PHE A 57 12.36 -5.40 -7.63
CA PHE A 57 11.52 -5.14 -8.79
C PHE A 57 12.29 -4.34 -9.85
N SER A 58 11.75 -4.26 -11.06
CA SER A 58 12.29 -3.44 -12.13
C SER A 58 11.38 -2.27 -12.40
N LEU A 59 11.98 -1.12 -12.72
CA LEU A 59 11.25 0.06 -13.17
C LEU A 59 11.94 0.67 -14.39
N GLU A 60 11.18 1.43 -15.13
CA GLU A 60 11.64 2.20 -16.30
C GLU A 60 11.93 3.65 -15.88
N GLU A 61 12.48 4.42 -16.82
CA GLU A 61 12.56 5.88 -16.62
C GLU A 61 11.17 6.48 -16.41
N GLY A 62 11.08 7.54 -15.62
CA GLY A 62 9.82 8.26 -15.37
C GLY A 62 9.65 8.76 -13.95
N TRP A 63 8.47 9.27 -13.68
CA TRP A 63 8.04 9.70 -12.38
C TRP A 63 7.22 8.64 -11.69
N TYR A 64 7.39 8.51 -10.38
CA TYR A 64 6.70 7.54 -9.55
C TYR A 64 6.19 8.19 -8.27
N GLU A 65 5.15 7.61 -7.69
CA GLU A 65 4.58 8.08 -6.44
C GLU A 65 4.27 6.90 -5.51
N PHE A 66 4.69 7.01 -4.27
CA PHE A 66 4.23 6.09 -3.22
C PHE A 66 2.80 6.41 -2.84
N ARG A 67 1.97 5.36 -2.83
CA ARG A 67 0.61 5.40 -2.30
C ARG A 67 0.50 4.43 -1.14
N PHE A 68 -0.14 4.89 -0.08
CA PHE A 68 -0.35 4.11 1.13
C PHE A 68 -1.83 3.91 1.39
N VAL A 69 -2.19 2.72 1.91
CA VAL A 69 -3.53 2.45 2.44
C VAL A 69 -3.38 2.09 3.93
N PRO A 70 -3.18 3.10 4.79
CA PRO A 70 -3.05 2.89 6.22
C PRO A 70 -4.41 2.83 6.92
N ASN A 71 -4.38 2.36 8.16
CA ASN A 71 -5.47 2.48 9.13
C ASN A 71 -4.90 2.95 10.48
N GLY A 72 -5.76 3.08 11.50
CA GLY A 72 -5.34 3.54 12.83
C GLY A 72 -4.35 2.63 13.54
N ASP A 73 -4.22 1.38 13.09
CA ASP A 73 -3.29 0.38 13.64
C ASP A 73 -2.00 0.26 12.81
N SER A 74 -1.86 1.04 11.73
CA SER A 74 -0.66 1.06 10.89
C SER A 74 0.55 1.62 11.67
N PRO A 75 1.80 1.27 11.28
CA PRO A 75 3.00 1.77 11.94
C PRO A 75 3.01 3.28 12.00
N ASN A 76 3.36 3.86 13.15
CA ASN A 76 3.46 5.33 13.30
C ASN A 76 4.53 5.94 12.39
N LYS A 77 5.54 5.14 12.02
CA LYS A 77 6.60 5.49 11.08
C LYS A 77 6.90 4.33 10.14
N LEU A 78 7.16 4.68 8.88
CA LEU A 78 7.71 3.77 7.87
C LEU A 78 8.96 4.44 7.29
N SER A 79 10.11 3.76 7.37
CA SER A 79 11.28 4.16 6.60
C SER A 79 11.32 3.32 5.33
N ILE A 80 11.42 3.96 4.18
CA ILE A 80 11.53 3.29 2.89
C ILE A 80 12.82 3.73 2.21
N GLU A 81 13.63 2.76 1.81
CA GLU A 81 14.81 2.98 1.00
C GLU A 81 14.69 2.26 -0.34
N LEU A 82 15.08 2.93 -1.42
CA LEU A 82 15.24 2.31 -2.73
C LEU A 82 16.72 2.33 -3.10
N TRP A 83 17.24 1.16 -3.41
CA TRP A 83 18.61 0.94 -3.82
C TRP A 83 18.65 0.49 -5.27
N ALA A 84 19.27 1.29 -6.14
CA ALA A 84 19.50 0.90 -7.52
C ALA A 84 20.64 -0.11 -7.58
N ILE A 85 20.48 -1.12 -8.42
CA ILE A 85 21.46 -2.20 -8.65
C ILE A 85 22.02 -2.07 -10.06
N GLY A 86 23.30 -1.73 -10.17
CA GLY A 86 24.00 -1.66 -11.42
C GLY A 86 24.36 -3.02 -12.02
N ALA A 87 24.76 -3.01 -13.28
CA ALA A 87 25.13 -4.22 -14.02
C ALA A 87 26.32 -4.98 -13.41
N GLY A 88 27.20 -4.28 -12.70
CA GLY A 88 28.32 -4.84 -11.95
C GLY A 88 27.96 -5.30 -10.53
N LYS A 89 26.69 -5.25 -10.16
CA LYS A 89 26.15 -5.51 -8.81
C LYS A 89 26.54 -4.48 -7.75
N GLU A 90 27.05 -3.34 -8.15
CA GLU A 90 27.17 -2.18 -7.27
C GLU A 90 25.78 -1.69 -6.89
N LYS A 91 25.64 -1.27 -5.65
CA LYS A 91 24.40 -0.71 -5.10
C LYS A 91 24.63 0.72 -4.67
N TRP A 92 23.68 1.60 -4.98
CA TRP A 92 23.64 2.94 -4.42
C TRP A 92 22.22 3.32 -4.03
N ARG A 93 22.11 4.08 -2.95
CA ARG A 93 20.80 4.52 -2.47
C ARG A 93 20.30 5.66 -3.33
N HIS A 94 19.19 5.42 -4.02
CA HIS A 94 18.54 6.40 -4.88
C HIS A 94 17.52 7.24 -4.11
N PHE A 95 16.83 6.62 -3.14
CA PHE A 95 15.78 7.24 -2.35
C PHE A 95 15.85 6.76 -0.90
N SER A 96 15.53 7.65 0.03
CA SER A 96 15.39 7.32 1.45
C SER A 96 14.48 8.34 2.12
N GLU A 97 13.37 7.88 2.69
CA GLU A 97 12.39 8.74 3.34
C GLU A 97 11.79 8.05 4.56
N ASP A 98 11.53 8.87 5.57
CA ASP A 98 10.79 8.48 6.78
C ASP A 98 9.39 9.06 6.71
N PHE A 99 8.40 8.20 6.58
CA PHE A 99 6.98 8.56 6.53
C PHE A 99 6.37 8.51 7.92
N GLU A 100 5.64 9.56 8.30
CA GLU A 100 4.96 9.66 9.60
C GLU A 100 3.44 9.50 9.42
N LEU A 101 2.82 8.54 10.13
CA LEU A 101 1.37 8.33 10.10
C LEU A 101 0.64 9.49 10.78
N ARG A 102 -0.33 10.06 10.09
CA ARG A 102 -1.21 11.12 10.59
C ARG A 102 -2.66 10.79 10.36
N GLY A 103 -3.45 10.94 11.42
CA GLY A 103 -4.91 10.86 11.36
C GLY A 103 -5.51 12.26 11.34
N ASN A 104 -6.30 12.56 10.31
CA ASN A 104 -7.07 13.79 10.22
C ASN A 104 -8.52 13.51 10.56
N LEU A 105 -9.05 14.18 11.57
CA LEU A 105 -10.47 14.08 11.93
C LEU A 105 -11.32 14.76 10.85
N VAL A 106 -12.25 14.02 10.29
CA VAL A 106 -13.26 14.53 9.35
C VAL A 106 -14.59 14.51 10.05
N GLU A 107 -15.31 15.63 10.04
CA GLU A 107 -16.63 15.79 10.62
C GLU A 107 -17.66 16.09 9.53
N ASP A 108 -18.74 15.31 9.50
CA ASP A 108 -19.88 15.49 8.58
C ASP A 108 -21.16 15.51 9.40
N GLY A 109 -21.47 16.68 9.96
CA GLY A 109 -22.70 17.03 10.68
C GLY A 109 -23.16 16.08 11.79
N LEU A 110 -23.29 14.80 11.51
CA LEU A 110 -23.78 13.77 12.43
C LEU A 110 -22.76 12.68 12.75
N SER A 111 -21.66 12.63 12.04
CA SER A 111 -20.61 11.62 12.21
C SER A 111 -19.23 12.24 12.14
N SER A 112 -18.28 11.58 12.79
CA SER A 112 -16.87 11.93 12.69
C SER A 112 -16.04 10.66 12.54
N TRP A 113 -14.98 10.72 11.71
CA TRP A 113 -14.05 9.61 11.52
C TRP A 113 -12.65 10.16 11.23
N TYR A 114 -11.64 9.29 11.37
CA TYR A 114 -10.27 9.64 10.99
C TYR A 114 -9.96 9.13 9.58
N VAL A 115 -9.36 10.02 8.78
CA VAL A 115 -8.68 9.65 7.53
C VAL A 115 -7.18 9.61 7.82
N TRP A 116 -6.58 8.44 7.62
CA TRP A 116 -5.18 8.20 7.90
C TRP A 116 -4.36 8.34 6.62
N ASP A 117 -3.17 8.95 6.72
CA ASP A 117 -2.20 9.01 5.63
C ASP A 117 -0.78 9.14 6.21
N TYR A 118 0.21 8.77 5.38
CA TYR A 118 1.60 8.99 5.70
C TYR A 118 2.09 10.30 5.09
N LEU A 119 2.73 11.12 5.91
CA LEU A 119 3.39 12.35 5.50
C LEU A 119 4.85 12.08 5.20
N GLY A 120 5.36 12.66 4.13
CA GLY A 120 6.73 12.55 3.64
C GLY A 120 6.79 12.83 2.15
N GLU A 121 7.99 12.82 1.57
CA GLU A 121 8.18 12.98 0.12
C GLU A 121 7.81 11.67 -0.58
N LYS A 122 6.70 11.67 -1.30
CA LYS A 122 6.15 10.48 -1.97
C LYS A 122 6.61 10.34 -3.42
N ARG A 123 7.12 11.41 -4.03
CA ARG A 123 7.43 11.42 -5.46
C ARG A 123 8.90 11.23 -5.72
N ILE A 124 9.19 10.44 -6.73
CA ILE A 124 10.55 10.08 -7.12
C ILE A 124 10.63 10.09 -8.64
N SER A 125 11.78 10.51 -9.19
CA SER A 125 12.05 10.41 -10.62
C SER A 125 13.27 9.53 -10.88
N PHE A 126 13.19 8.77 -11.96
CA PHE A 126 14.28 7.95 -12.46
C PHE A 126 14.58 8.36 -13.90
N ASP A 127 15.85 8.56 -14.21
CA ASP A 127 16.36 9.02 -15.50
C ASP A 127 16.69 7.88 -16.47
N GLU A 128 16.68 6.64 -15.99
CA GLU A 128 16.84 5.42 -16.75
C GLU A 128 16.15 4.24 -16.07
N SER A 129 16.15 3.08 -16.73
CA SER A 129 15.58 1.85 -16.18
C SER A 129 16.54 1.20 -15.18
N TYR A 130 16.01 0.78 -14.03
CA TYR A 130 16.79 0.15 -12.96
C TYR A 130 16.14 -1.16 -12.48
N THR A 131 17.01 -2.06 -12.02
CA THR A 131 16.58 -3.06 -11.02
C THR A 131 16.76 -2.45 -9.66
N MET A 132 15.67 -2.44 -8.88
CA MET A 132 15.64 -1.83 -7.55
C MET A 132 15.53 -2.90 -6.48
N GLU A 133 16.19 -2.63 -5.36
CA GLU A 133 15.88 -3.27 -4.10
C GLU A 133 15.13 -2.26 -3.24
N ILE A 134 13.98 -2.65 -2.74
CA ILE A 134 13.24 -1.88 -1.73
C ILE A 134 13.47 -2.48 -0.35
N VAL A 135 13.78 -1.61 0.61
CA VAL A 135 13.88 -1.96 2.02
C VAL A 135 12.86 -1.14 2.78
N ILE A 136 11.93 -1.80 3.45
CA ILE A 136 10.92 -1.15 4.27
C ILE A 136 11.13 -1.52 5.73
N ASN A 137 11.35 -0.49 6.55
CA ASN A 137 11.41 -0.61 8.01
C ASN A 137 10.15 0.00 8.61
N PRO A 138 9.25 -0.78 9.21
CA PRO A 138 8.08 -0.26 9.89
C PRO A 138 8.41 0.46 11.20
N ASN A 139 9.69 0.79 11.46
CA ASN A 139 10.19 1.50 12.65
C ASN A 139 9.49 1.06 13.94
N ARG A 140 9.42 -0.25 14.13
CA ARG A 140 8.90 -0.83 15.35
C ARG A 140 9.83 -0.39 16.47
N ASN A 141 9.38 0.51 17.33
CA ASN A 141 10.11 0.80 18.53
C ASN A 141 10.32 -0.50 19.27
N TYR A 142 11.58 -0.90 19.40
CA TYR A 142 12.05 -2.06 20.16
C TYR A 142 11.93 -1.77 21.67
N ASP A 143 10.76 -1.30 22.11
CA ASP A 143 10.45 -1.12 23.53
C ASP A 143 10.11 -2.47 24.19
N GLY A 144 10.88 -3.51 23.85
CA GLY A 144 10.89 -4.76 24.59
C GLY A 144 9.58 -5.57 24.59
N LEU A 145 8.55 -5.14 23.86
CA LEU A 145 7.28 -5.82 23.78
C LEU A 145 7.28 -6.82 22.63
N THR A 146 7.82 -8.00 22.91
CA THR A 146 7.80 -9.20 22.08
C THR A 146 6.40 -9.67 21.63
N GLU A 147 5.34 -9.00 22.04
CA GLU A 147 3.96 -9.36 21.71
C GLU A 147 3.47 -8.80 20.37
N CYS A 148 4.14 -7.81 19.80
CA CYS A 148 3.78 -7.26 18.49
C CYS A 148 4.10 -8.19 17.30
N PHE A 149 4.78 -9.30 17.49
CA PHE A 149 5.04 -10.28 16.44
C PHE A 149 3.78 -11.00 15.91
N ARG A 150 2.62 -10.80 16.53
CA ARG A 150 1.38 -11.50 16.14
C ARG A 150 0.31 -10.66 15.45
N TRP A 151 0.31 -9.33 15.59
CA TRP A 151 -0.86 -8.52 15.20
C TRP A 151 -0.52 -7.12 14.68
N CYS A 152 0.69 -6.86 14.23
CA CYS A 152 1.13 -5.51 13.99
C CYS A 152 0.96 -5.02 12.57
N TYR A 153 -0.04 -4.17 12.51
CA TYR A 153 0.00 -2.94 11.73
C TYR A 153 -0.07 -3.13 10.22
N PRO A 154 -1.21 -3.63 9.70
CA PRO A 154 -1.35 -3.76 8.25
C PRO A 154 -1.27 -2.39 7.60
N VAL A 155 -0.47 -2.30 6.57
CA VAL A 155 -0.43 -1.19 5.64
C VAL A 155 -0.14 -1.74 4.25
N SER A 156 -0.92 -1.31 3.26
CA SER A 156 -0.59 -1.58 1.86
C SER A 156 0.20 -0.41 1.30
N ILE A 157 1.22 -0.73 0.54
CA ILE A 157 2.15 0.21 -0.07
C ILE A 157 2.25 -0.11 -1.55
N ASP A 158 1.93 0.88 -2.38
CA ASP A 158 2.08 0.82 -3.83
C ASP A 158 3.15 1.81 -4.26
N LEU A 159 3.92 1.47 -5.29
CA LEU A 159 4.68 2.41 -6.08
C LEU A 159 4.06 2.47 -7.47
N ILE A 160 3.61 3.64 -7.88
CA ILE A 160 2.82 3.85 -9.07
C ILE A 160 3.59 4.73 -10.04
N LYS A 161 3.70 4.30 -11.31
CA LYS A 161 4.23 5.13 -12.38
C LYS A 161 3.23 6.22 -12.72
N LEU A 162 3.69 7.47 -12.74
CA LEU A 162 2.89 8.63 -13.16
C LEU A 162 3.02 8.83 -14.67
N ASP A 163 1.92 9.13 -15.33
CA ASP A 163 1.86 9.42 -16.77
C ASP A 163 2.45 10.79 -17.12
#